data_fc6db2be387504d39ddc08ca7b1b6e29
#
_entry.id   fc6db2be387504d39ddc08ca7b1b6e29
#
_cell.length_a   1.000
_cell.length_b   1.000
_cell.length_c   1.000
_cell.angle_alpha   90.00
_cell.angle_beta   90.00
_cell.angle_gamma   90.00
#
_symmetry.space_group_name_H-M   'P 1'
#
loop_
_entity.id
_entity.type
_entity.pdbx_description
1 polymer ?
#
loop_
_entity_poly.entity_id
_entity_poly.type
_entity_poly.pdbx_seq_one_letter_code
_entity_poly.pdbx_strand_id
1 'polypeptide(L)' 'MSTQWLSVEDIAKELNVSIETVRNWIRKNKLIAYRVGRDYRIKRVDYDKFLEERRTGQHDED' A
#
# COMPACT_ATOMS: atom_id res chain seq x y z
N MET A 1 -7.08 -4.54 -20.62
CA MET A 1 -7.03 -5.04 -19.64
C MET A 1 -7.34 -4.26 -18.52
N SER A 2 -7.75 -4.64 -17.48
CA SER A 2 -8.17 -3.85 -16.44
C SER A 2 -7.10 -3.66 -15.44
N THR A 3 -7.12 -2.56 -14.78
CA THR A 3 -6.20 -2.27 -13.73
C THR A 3 -6.65 -3.04 -12.53
N GLN A 4 -5.72 -3.66 -11.85
CA GLN A 4 -6.06 -4.38 -10.69
C GLN A 4 -5.95 -3.45 -9.50
N TRP A 5 -6.98 -3.36 -8.71
CA TRP A 5 -7.02 -2.49 -7.56
C TRP A 5 -7.04 -3.28 -6.27
N LEU A 6 -6.40 -2.73 -5.25
CA LEU A 6 -6.36 -3.37 -3.95
C LEU A 6 -6.96 -2.41 -2.93
N SER A 7 -7.52 -2.94 -1.89
CA SER A 7 -8.03 -2.11 -0.82
C SER A 7 -6.99 -2.08 0.29
N VAL A 8 -7.21 -1.20 1.23
CA VAL A 8 -6.32 -1.11 2.38
C VAL A 8 -6.35 -2.43 3.14
N GLU A 9 -7.53 -3.02 3.24
CA GLU A 9 -7.65 -4.29 3.92
C GLU A 9 -6.91 -5.41 3.23
N ASP A 10 -6.92 -5.39 1.90
CA ASP A 10 -6.22 -6.41 1.15
C ASP A 10 -4.73 -6.36 1.44
N ILE A 11 -4.19 -5.15 1.46
CA ILE A 11 -2.78 -4.99 1.71
C ILE A 11 -2.41 -5.34 3.14
N ALA A 12 -3.24 -4.92 4.08
CA ALA A 12 -3.00 -5.22 5.48
C ALA A 12 -2.94 -6.73 5.70
N LYS A 13 -3.86 -7.43 5.05
CA LYS A 13 -3.92 -8.84 5.18
C LYS A 13 -2.73 -9.52 4.53
N GLU A 14 -2.39 -9.10 3.36
CA GLU A 14 -1.30 -9.69 2.63
C GLU A 14 0.03 -9.50 3.36
N LEU A 15 0.25 -8.35 3.93
CA LEU A 15 1.49 -8.04 4.63
C LEU A 15 1.42 -8.35 6.13
N ASN A 16 0.25 -8.77 6.57
CA ASN A 16 0.06 -9.12 7.97
C ASN A 16 0.37 -7.94 8.88
N VAL A 17 -0.15 -6.79 8.55
CA VAL A 17 -0.01 -5.60 9.38
C VAL A 17 -1.39 -5.04 9.63
N SER A 18 -1.50 -4.08 10.50
CA SER A 18 -2.81 -3.53 10.80
C SER A 18 -3.25 -2.57 9.71
N ILE A 19 -4.54 -2.37 9.62
CA ILE A 19 -5.11 -1.45 8.65
C ILE A 19 -4.59 -0.06 8.92
N GLU A 20 -4.44 0.28 10.18
CA GLU A 20 -3.95 1.60 10.52
C GLU A 20 -2.53 1.82 10.01
N THR A 21 -1.73 0.78 10.01
CA THR A 21 -0.38 0.88 9.50
C THR A 21 -0.41 1.24 8.01
N VAL A 22 -1.27 0.58 7.25
CA VAL A 22 -1.37 0.86 5.82
C VAL A 22 -1.86 2.29 5.59
N ARG A 23 -2.84 2.73 6.39
CA ARG A 23 -3.35 4.07 6.22
C ARG A 23 -2.27 5.09 6.54
N ASN A 24 -1.43 4.78 7.49
CA ASN A 24 -0.36 5.66 7.84
C ASN A 24 0.62 5.79 6.69
N TRP A 25 0.93 4.72 6.01
CA TRP A 25 1.81 4.77 4.86
C TRP A 25 1.22 5.70 3.79
N ILE A 26 -0.07 5.62 3.59
CA ILE A 26 -0.73 6.45 2.61
C ILE A 26 -0.68 7.92 3.04
N ARG A 27 -0.97 8.17 4.30
CA ARG A 27 -0.95 9.53 4.79
C ARG A 27 0.43 10.16 4.70
N LYS A 28 1.46 9.39 4.85
CA LYS A 28 2.81 9.90 4.79
C LYS A 28 3.39 9.84 3.39
N ASN A 29 2.53 9.58 2.43
CA ASN A 29 2.94 9.52 1.03
C ASN A 29 3.99 8.47 0.73
N LYS A 30 4.01 7.42 1.50
CA LYS A 30 4.93 6.34 1.24
C LYS A 30 4.28 5.33 0.30
N LEU A 31 2.98 5.24 0.31
CA LEU A 31 2.24 4.32 -0.55
C LEU A 31 1.23 5.16 -1.32
N ILE A 32 1.29 5.12 -2.63
CA ILE A 32 0.39 5.88 -3.46
C ILE A 32 -0.98 5.24 -3.49
N ALA A 33 -2.00 6.02 -3.20
CA ALA A 33 -3.36 5.52 -3.20
C ALA A 33 -4.29 6.57 -3.77
N TYR A 34 -5.42 6.11 -4.26
CA TYR A 34 -6.43 6.98 -4.82
C TYR A 34 -7.64 6.96 -3.89
N ARG A 35 -8.18 8.13 -3.60
CA ARG A 35 -9.31 8.19 -2.73
C ARG A 35 -10.56 8.01 -3.52
N VAL A 36 -11.32 7.00 -3.23
CA VAL A 36 -12.57 6.76 -3.93
C VAL A 36 -13.66 6.72 -2.88
N GLY A 37 -14.44 7.77 -2.82
CA GLY A 37 -15.45 7.89 -1.81
C GLY A 37 -14.78 8.00 -0.45
N ARG A 38 -15.09 7.10 0.43
CA ARG A 38 -14.49 7.12 1.72
C ARG A 38 -13.36 6.16 1.80
N ASP A 39 -13.12 5.36 0.79
CA ASP A 39 -12.10 4.36 0.83
C ASP A 39 -10.89 4.72 0.01
N TYR A 40 -9.83 4.01 0.19
CA TYR A 40 -8.65 4.17 -0.63
C TYR A 40 -8.56 2.97 -1.55
N ARG A 41 -8.05 3.20 -2.74
CA ARG A 41 -7.80 2.11 -3.67
C ARG A 41 -6.38 2.27 -4.14
N ILE A 42 -5.66 1.16 -4.20
CA ILE A 42 -4.26 1.20 -4.57
C ILE A 42 -4.08 0.36 -5.83
N LYS A 43 -3.39 0.90 -6.80
CA LYS A 43 -3.14 0.14 -8.03
C LYS A 43 -2.10 -0.91 -7.71
N ARG A 44 -2.26 -2.07 -8.30
CA ARG A 44 -1.31 -3.14 -8.06
C ARG A 44 0.10 -2.72 -8.40
N VAL A 45 0.28 -1.99 -9.47
CA VAL A 45 1.60 -1.56 -9.88
C VAL A 45 2.23 -0.64 -8.84
N ASP A 46 1.42 0.19 -8.20
CA ASP A 46 1.95 1.09 -7.18
C ASP A 46 2.31 0.32 -5.92
N TYR A 47 1.55 -0.69 -5.62
CA TYR A 47 1.82 -1.52 -4.47
C TYR A 47 3.12 -2.30 -4.70
N ASP A 48 3.30 -2.83 -5.90
CA ASP A 48 4.50 -3.56 -6.21
C ASP A 48 5.73 -2.67 -6.11
N LYS A 49 5.59 -1.42 -6.54
CA LYS A 49 6.66 -0.50 -6.46
C LYS A 49 6.99 -0.18 -5.03
N PHE A 50 5.99 -0.03 -4.19
CA PHE A 50 6.18 0.24 -2.78
C PHE A 50 6.98 -0.91 -2.14
N LEU A 51 6.65 -2.14 -2.50
CA LEU A 51 7.35 -3.28 -1.95
C LEU A 51 8.78 -3.36 -2.45
N GLU A 52 8.98 -2.99 -3.71
CA GLU A 52 10.31 -3.00 -4.26
C GLU A 52 11.21 -2.04 -3.51
N GLU A 53 10.70 -0.91 -3.16
CA GLU A 53 11.49 0.07 -2.46
C GLU A 53 11.82 -0.34 -1.06
N ARG A 54 11.08 -1.33 -0.53
CA ARG A 54 11.34 -1.78 0.80
C ARG A 54 11.90 -3.15 0.83
N ARG A 55 12.51 -3.61 -0.26
CA ARG A 55 13.00 -4.92 -0.25
C ARG A 55 14.14 -5.07 0.71
N THR A 56 14.38 -6.27 1.12
CA THR A 56 15.36 -6.55 2.09
C THR A 56 16.66 -6.08 1.72
N GLY A 57 17.37 -5.69 2.60
CA GLY A 57 18.64 -5.22 2.29
C GLY A 57 18.69 -3.77 2.46
N GLN A 58 17.65 -3.11 2.32
CA GLN A 58 17.60 -1.82 2.46
C GLN A 58 17.22 -1.48 3.72
N HIS A 59 16.84 -1.76 4.48
CA HIS A 59 16.37 -1.53 5.70
C HIS A 59 15.95 -0.42 6.10
N ASP A 60 15.03 -0.13 6.32
CA ASP A 60 14.64 0.97 6.71
C ASP A 60 13.72 0.82 7.57
N GLU A 61 13.47 1.16 8.37
CA GLU A 61 12.68 1.01 9.22
C GLU A 61 11.67 1.69 9.25
N ASP A 62 10.82 1.84 9.28
CA ASP A 62 9.79 2.56 9.26
C ASP A 62 9.09 2.42 10.16
#